data_2177c628b069c2e556453d6fffba2aa2
#
_entry.id   2177c628b069c2e556453d6fffba2aa2
#
_cell.length_a   1.000
_cell.length_b   1.000
_cell.length_c   1.000
_cell.angle_alpha   90.00
_cell.angle_beta   90.00
_cell.angle_gamma   90.00
#
_symmetry.space_group_name_H-M   'P 1'
#
loop_
_entity.id
_entity.type
_entity.pdbx_description
1 polymer ?
#
loop_
_entity_poly.entity_id
_entity_poly.type
_entity_poly.pdbx_seq_one_letter_code
_entity_poly.pdbx_strand_id
1 'polypeptide(L)'
;PGRTLVNVPPCFSEYAFFASLAQTRVVDVWRDPETFLPNEEALVAAAREASLVVLTSPNNPTGDVAPLALVRRVCEACPGLVLVDEAYGEFAEEGASAEALLAECDNLLVLHTLSKAFALAGARCGYVIAAPDVVDALAAVRQIYSVNVLTQAAALVAVECREEFSPVVAQIRAERTRLFEALSRIEGVRAWPSEGNFVLVRTARASRVRERLRDEYSILVRDFSYAPGLADCLRITVGTPEENGAVIDALAALVADEAAAEEGGAND
;
A
#
# COMPACT_ATOMS: atom_id res chain seq x y z
N PRO A 1 -16.18 10.28 18.81
CA PRO A 1 -15.45 10.96 19.89
C PRO A 1 -15.07 10.01 21.01
N GLY A 2 -13.86 10.18 21.61
CA GLY A 2 -13.38 9.33 22.71
C GLY A 2 -12.86 7.96 22.29
N ARG A 3 -12.74 7.69 21.01
CA ARG A 3 -12.14 6.47 20.45
C ARG A 3 -10.71 6.75 19.99
N THR A 4 -9.90 5.69 19.88
CA THR A 4 -8.52 5.77 19.44
C THR A 4 -8.32 4.86 18.23
N LEU A 5 -7.75 5.42 17.17
CA LEU A 5 -7.24 4.68 16.01
C LEU A 5 -5.71 4.61 16.13
N VAL A 6 -5.15 3.41 16.07
CA VAL A 6 -3.71 3.21 15.88
C VAL A 6 -3.43 3.06 14.40
N ASN A 7 -2.51 3.90 13.89
CA ASN A 7 -2.09 3.97 12.49
C ASN A 7 -0.57 3.70 12.41
N VAL A 8 -0.09 3.18 11.28
CA VAL A 8 1.30 2.75 11.13
C VAL A 8 1.96 3.45 9.93
N PRO A 9 2.22 4.78 10.03
CA PRO A 9 2.80 5.55 8.93
C PRO A 9 4.30 5.24 8.72
N PRO A 10 4.82 5.52 7.49
CA PRO A 10 4.06 5.98 6.32
C PRO A 10 3.16 4.88 5.76
N CYS A 11 1.90 5.20 5.53
CA CYS A 11 0.90 4.29 5.02
C CYS A 11 -0.17 5.08 4.22
N PHE A 12 -1.24 4.40 3.82
CA PHE A 12 -2.35 5.06 3.12
C PHE A 12 -3.03 6.11 4.02
N SER A 13 -3.00 7.38 3.59
CA SER A 13 -3.37 8.55 4.41
C SER A 13 -4.85 8.66 4.77
N GLU A 14 -5.73 7.97 4.02
CA GLU A 14 -7.17 8.09 4.18
C GLU A 14 -7.68 7.63 5.55
N TYR A 15 -7.01 6.67 6.18
CA TYR A 15 -7.40 6.20 7.52
C TYR A 15 -7.28 7.30 8.57
N ALA A 16 -6.15 8.01 8.60
CA ALA A 16 -5.97 9.14 9.50
C ALA A 16 -6.92 10.31 9.14
N PHE A 17 -7.14 10.54 7.83
CA PHE A 17 -8.08 11.56 7.36
C PHE A 17 -9.51 11.24 7.84
N PHE A 18 -10.04 10.05 7.61
CA PHE A 18 -11.38 9.67 8.07
C PHE A 18 -11.50 9.63 9.59
N ALA A 19 -10.43 9.23 10.31
CA ALA A 19 -10.40 9.31 11.76
C ALA A 19 -10.56 10.75 12.25
N SER A 20 -9.92 11.71 11.58
CA SER A 20 -10.06 13.13 11.91
C SER A 20 -11.49 13.64 11.71
N LEU A 21 -12.15 13.25 10.59
CA LEU A 21 -13.56 13.57 10.33
C LEU A 21 -14.49 12.98 11.40
N ALA A 22 -14.18 11.78 11.88
CA ALA A 22 -14.92 11.12 12.95
C ALA A 22 -14.57 11.63 14.36
N GLN A 23 -13.70 12.64 14.47
CA GLN A 23 -13.18 13.16 15.75
C GLN A 23 -12.57 12.04 16.62
N THR A 24 -11.93 11.07 15.98
CA THR A 24 -11.22 9.96 16.60
C THR A 24 -9.76 10.36 16.80
N ARG A 25 -9.22 10.12 17.97
CA ARG A 25 -7.79 10.34 18.24
C ARG A 25 -6.96 9.37 17.41
N VAL A 26 -5.97 9.87 16.69
CA VAL A 26 -5.00 9.04 15.97
C VAL A 26 -3.72 8.93 16.81
N VAL A 27 -3.23 7.71 16.93
CA VAL A 27 -1.93 7.38 17.52
C VAL A 27 -1.08 6.75 16.44
N ASP A 28 -0.04 7.46 16.01
CA ASP A 28 0.88 6.99 14.99
C ASP A 28 2.02 6.18 15.61
N VAL A 29 2.17 4.93 15.15
CA VAL A 29 3.33 4.08 15.41
C VAL A 29 4.17 4.05 14.14
N TRP A 30 5.19 4.91 14.09
CA TRP A 30 6.02 5.07 12.90
C TRP A 30 6.81 3.82 12.57
N ARG A 31 6.88 3.51 11.27
CA ARG A 31 7.76 2.50 10.71
C ARG A 31 9.21 2.95 10.82
N ASP A 32 10.13 2.00 10.83
CA ASP A 32 11.56 2.29 10.75
C ASP A 32 11.86 3.09 9.46
N PRO A 33 12.58 4.22 9.53
CA PRO A 33 12.77 5.12 8.38
C PRO A 33 13.66 4.55 7.27
N GLU A 34 14.42 3.49 7.59
CA GLU A 34 15.34 2.87 6.65
C GLU A 34 14.78 1.60 6.01
N THR A 35 14.10 0.78 6.80
CA THR A 35 13.55 -0.50 6.35
C THR A 35 12.07 -0.42 6.00
N PHE A 36 11.37 0.57 6.51
CA PHE A 36 9.92 0.73 6.50
C PHE A 36 9.15 -0.42 7.17
N LEU A 37 9.84 -1.25 7.94
CA LEU A 37 9.16 -2.27 8.73
C LEU A 37 8.49 -1.65 9.97
N PRO A 38 7.33 -2.19 10.41
CA PRO A 38 6.66 -1.71 11.61
C PRO A 38 7.49 -2.02 12.86
N ASN A 39 7.47 -1.10 13.84
CA ASN A 39 7.99 -1.40 15.18
C ASN A 39 6.96 -2.27 15.91
N GLU A 40 7.19 -3.59 15.88
CA GLU A 40 6.23 -4.58 16.39
C GLU A 40 5.88 -4.37 17.86
N GLU A 41 6.86 -4.15 18.73
CA GLU A 41 6.63 -3.99 20.16
C GLU A 41 5.86 -2.72 20.49
N ALA A 42 6.20 -1.60 19.83
CA ALA A 42 5.47 -0.35 19.97
C ALA A 42 4.02 -0.48 19.45
N LEU A 43 3.83 -1.20 18.35
CA LEU A 43 2.51 -1.43 17.76
C LEU A 43 1.62 -2.27 18.68
N VAL A 44 2.12 -3.37 19.21
CA VAL A 44 1.39 -4.23 20.16
C VAL A 44 1.08 -3.46 21.45
N ALA A 45 2.02 -2.63 21.93
CA ALA A 45 1.77 -1.79 23.10
C ALA A 45 0.65 -0.77 22.87
N ALA A 46 0.67 -0.07 21.71
CA ALA A 46 -0.36 0.91 21.33
C ALA A 46 -1.73 0.24 21.12
N ALA A 47 -1.76 -0.97 20.59
CA ALA A 47 -2.99 -1.73 20.35
C ALA A 47 -3.83 -1.96 21.61
N ARG A 48 -3.20 -2.06 22.79
CA ARG A 48 -3.90 -2.30 24.08
C ARG A 48 -4.90 -1.21 24.47
N GLU A 49 -4.74 -0.01 23.95
CA GLU A 49 -5.64 1.13 24.19
C GLU A 49 -6.42 1.54 22.94
N ALA A 50 -6.33 0.76 21.88
CA ALA A 50 -6.96 1.09 20.61
C ALA A 50 -8.43 0.64 20.58
N SER A 51 -9.26 1.47 19.94
CA SER A 51 -10.59 1.06 19.49
C SER A 51 -10.55 0.46 18.08
N LEU A 52 -9.55 0.85 17.30
CA LEU A 52 -9.27 0.33 15.98
C LEU A 52 -7.77 0.40 15.72
N VAL A 53 -7.18 -0.68 15.27
CA VAL A 53 -5.84 -0.71 14.68
C VAL A 53 -5.99 -0.91 13.18
N VAL A 54 -5.25 -0.17 12.36
CA VAL A 54 -5.23 -0.35 10.91
C VAL A 54 -3.84 -0.74 10.46
N LEU A 55 -3.75 -1.88 9.78
CA LEU A 55 -2.55 -2.39 9.12
C LEU A 55 -2.82 -2.48 7.63
N THR A 56 -2.00 -1.87 6.80
CA THR A 56 -2.04 -2.03 5.34
C THR A 56 -1.02 -3.09 4.94
N SER A 57 -1.46 -4.13 4.21
CA SER A 57 -0.64 -5.32 3.88
C SER A 57 -1.07 -5.94 2.55
N PRO A 58 -0.32 -5.78 1.47
CA PRO A 58 0.89 -4.97 1.32
C PRO A 58 0.69 -3.48 1.57
N ASN A 59 1.64 -2.85 2.26
CA ASN A 59 1.54 -1.44 2.60
C ASN A 59 1.73 -0.52 1.37
N ASN A 60 0.97 0.52 1.29
CA ASN A 60 1.14 1.60 0.31
C ASN A 60 1.67 2.85 1.05
N PRO A 61 2.89 3.36 0.70
CA PRO A 61 3.62 3.09 -0.54
C PRO A 61 4.83 2.15 -0.41
N THR A 62 5.10 1.54 0.73
CA THR A 62 6.37 0.84 1.00
C THR A 62 6.43 -0.58 0.44
N GLY A 63 5.28 -1.23 0.26
CA GLY A 63 5.16 -2.53 -0.39
C GLY A 63 5.36 -3.74 0.52
N ASP A 64 5.70 -3.54 1.78
CA ASP A 64 5.90 -4.61 2.76
C ASP A 64 4.59 -5.27 3.19
N VAL A 65 4.66 -6.53 3.57
CA VAL A 65 3.56 -7.32 4.13
C VAL A 65 3.71 -7.42 5.64
N ALA A 66 2.63 -7.24 6.38
CA ALA A 66 2.60 -7.45 7.81
C ALA A 66 2.68 -8.97 8.12
N PRO A 67 3.67 -9.45 8.89
CA PRO A 67 3.75 -10.86 9.25
C PRO A 67 2.48 -11.32 9.99
N LEU A 68 1.94 -12.49 9.64
CA LEU A 68 0.74 -13.04 10.31
C LEU A 68 0.90 -13.18 11.83
N ALA A 69 2.13 -13.49 12.28
CA ALA A 69 2.44 -13.54 13.72
C ALA A 69 2.26 -12.16 14.39
N LEU A 70 2.61 -11.07 13.70
CA LEU A 70 2.37 -9.72 14.21
C LEU A 70 0.88 -9.40 14.23
N VAL A 71 0.15 -9.69 13.14
CA VAL A 71 -1.31 -9.50 13.09
C VAL A 71 -2.00 -10.20 14.24
N ARG A 72 -1.66 -11.48 14.51
CA ARG A 72 -2.20 -12.26 15.64
C ARG A 72 -1.93 -11.56 16.99
N ARG A 73 -0.69 -11.15 17.24
CA ARG A 73 -0.31 -10.43 18.48
C ARG A 73 -1.08 -9.11 18.65
N VAL A 74 -1.31 -8.40 17.55
CA VAL A 74 -2.10 -7.17 17.57
C VAL A 74 -3.57 -7.46 17.88
N CYS A 75 -4.16 -8.50 17.28
CA CYS A 75 -5.54 -8.93 17.58
C CYS A 75 -5.70 -9.33 19.04
N GLU A 76 -4.76 -10.10 19.59
CA GLU A 76 -4.76 -10.51 21.01
C GLU A 76 -4.63 -9.33 21.97
N ALA A 77 -3.87 -8.30 21.59
CA ALA A 77 -3.64 -7.13 22.43
C ALA A 77 -4.77 -6.09 22.34
N CYS A 78 -5.44 -5.99 21.20
CA CYS A 78 -6.43 -4.95 20.93
C CYS A 78 -7.80 -5.29 21.52
N PRO A 79 -8.35 -4.46 22.42
CA PRO A 79 -9.72 -4.67 22.93
C PRO A 79 -10.80 -4.24 21.92
N GLY A 80 -10.41 -3.54 20.87
CA GLY A 80 -11.28 -3.10 19.77
C GLY A 80 -11.11 -3.97 18.53
N LEU A 81 -11.23 -3.36 17.36
CA LEU A 81 -11.12 -4.03 16.07
C LEU A 81 -9.73 -3.88 15.47
N VAL A 82 -9.32 -4.86 14.68
CA VAL A 82 -8.08 -4.83 13.87
C VAL A 82 -8.47 -4.96 12.40
N LEU A 83 -8.19 -3.92 11.62
CA LEU A 83 -8.40 -3.92 10.17
C LEU A 83 -7.08 -4.18 9.46
N VAL A 84 -7.01 -5.24 8.68
CA VAL A 84 -5.93 -5.47 7.72
C VAL A 84 -6.45 -5.11 6.34
N ASP A 85 -5.89 -4.05 5.74
CA ASP A 85 -6.22 -3.61 4.39
C ASP A 85 -5.34 -4.34 3.39
N GLU A 86 -5.93 -5.30 2.69
CA GLU A 86 -5.31 -6.11 1.66
C GLU A 86 -5.68 -5.63 0.25
N ALA A 87 -5.77 -4.32 0.05
CA ALA A 87 -6.07 -3.77 -1.29
C ALA A 87 -5.08 -4.18 -2.38
N TYR A 88 -3.92 -4.69 -2.00
CA TYR A 88 -2.88 -5.23 -2.89
C TYR A 88 -2.60 -6.72 -2.62
N GLY A 89 -3.44 -7.39 -1.84
CA GLY A 89 -3.24 -8.77 -1.38
C GLY A 89 -3.08 -9.79 -2.50
N GLU A 90 -3.80 -9.62 -3.63
CA GLU A 90 -3.69 -10.52 -4.78
C GLU A 90 -2.29 -10.53 -5.43
N PHE A 91 -1.47 -9.49 -5.19
CA PHE A 91 -0.08 -9.42 -5.68
C PHE A 91 0.94 -9.99 -4.70
N ALA A 92 0.55 -10.25 -3.46
CA ALA A 92 1.44 -10.80 -2.42
C ALA A 92 1.69 -12.31 -2.62
N GLU A 93 2.71 -12.82 -1.95
CA GLU A 93 3.01 -14.26 -1.94
C GLU A 93 1.85 -15.08 -1.36
N GLU A 94 1.72 -16.31 -1.82
CA GLU A 94 0.70 -17.22 -1.33
C GLU A 94 0.85 -17.45 0.18
N GLY A 95 -0.25 -17.40 0.91
CA GLY A 95 -0.27 -17.56 2.38
C GLY A 95 0.03 -16.27 3.15
N ALA A 96 0.21 -15.12 2.49
CA ALA A 96 0.46 -13.84 3.16
C ALA A 96 -0.81 -13.19 3.73
N SER A 97 -2.00 -13.62 3.30
CA SER A 97 -3.28 -13.02 3.70
C SER A 97 -3.63 -13.28 5.16
N ALA A 98 -4.06 -12.24 5.84
CA ALA A 98 -4.61 -12.30 7.20
C ALA A 98 -5.95 -13.05 7.28
N GLU A 99 -6.59 -13.40 6.14
CA GLU A 99 -7.77 -14.27 6.13
C GLU A 99 -7.52 -15.58 6.87
N ALA A 100 -6.28 -16.09 6.85
CA ALA A 100 -5.89 -17.30 7.58
C ALA A 100 -6.12 -17.21 9.11
N LEU A 101 -6.24 -15.98 9.65
CA LEU A 101 -6.44 -15.75 11.08
C LEU A 101 -7.91 -15.48 11.47
N LEU A 102 -8.82 -15.37 10.51
CA LEU A 102 -10.24 -15.05 10.77
C LEU A 102 -10.94 -16.08 11.68
N ALA A 103 -10.52 -17.34 11.65
CA ALA A 103 -11.06 -18.38 12.54
C ALA A 103 -10.51 -18.32 13.98
N GLU A 104 -9.44 -17.55 14.20
CA GLU A 104 -8.75 -17.43 15.48
C GLU A 104 -8.98 -16.07 16.17
N CYS A 105 -9.32 -15.04 15.38
CA CYS A 105 -9.38 -13.64 15.82
C CYS A 105 -10.76 -13.04 15.48
N ASP A 106 -11.69 -13.06 16.43
CA ASP A 106 -13.07 -12.55 16.23
C ASP A 106 -13.12 -11.04 16.00
N ASN A 107 -12.08 -10.29 16.37
CA ASN A 107 -11.96 -8.85 16.19
C ASN A 107 -11.19 -8.45 14.92
N LEU A 108 -10.83 -9.40 14.05
CA LEU A 108 -10.13 -9.16 12.80
C LEU A 108 -11.11 -8.85 11.67
N LEU A 109 -10.76 -7.82 10.87
CA LEU A 109 -11.39 -7.51 9.59
C LEU A 109 -10.34 -7.54 8.51
N VAL A 110 -10.59 -8.24 7.41
CA VAL A 110 -9.73 -8.21 6.23
C VAL A 110 -10.48 -7.51 5.10
N LEU A 111 -9.88 -6.44 4.58
CA LEU A 111 -10.47 -5.61 3.54
C LEU A 111 -9.82 -5.90 2.20
N HIS A 112 -10.65 -6.10 1.19
CA HIS A 112 -10.24 -6.30 -0.21
C HIS A 112 -10.89 -5.28 -1.13
N THR A 113 -10.29 -5.09 -2.31
CA THR A 113 -10.83 -4.20 -3.33
C THR A 113 -10.77 -4.82 -4.71
N LEU A 114 -11.78 -4.57 -5.53
CA LEU A 114 -11.76 -4.94 -6.96
C LEU A 114 -11.04 -3.88 -7.81
N SER A 115 -10.51 -2.83 -7.19
CA SER A 115 -9.88 -1.69 -7.88
C SER A 115 -8.50 -1.98 -8.45
N LYS A 116 -7.81 -3.03 -8.00
CA LYS A 116 -6.40 -3.30 -8.33
C LYS A 116 -6.27 -4.54 -9.22
N ALA A 117 -6.19 -5.72 -8.66
CA ALA A 117 -6.01 -6.96 -9.41
C ALA A 117 -7.14 -7.24 -10.43
N PHE A 118 -8.35 -6.82 -10.10
CA PHE A 118 -9.53 -7.00 -10.97
C PHE A 118 -9.76 -5.83 -11.95
N ALA A 119 -8.86 -4.85 -12.03
CA ALA A 119 -8.93 -3.70 -12.94
C ALA A 119 -10.24 -2.87 -12.86
N LEU A 120 -11.00 -2.97 -11.78
CA LEU A 120 -12.30 -2.31 -11.59
C LEU A 120 -12.20 -1.01 -10.74
N ALA A 121 -11.12 -0.24 -10.87
CA ALA A 121 -10.93 0.98 -10.09
C ALA A 121 -12.07 1.99 -10.24
N GLY A 122 -12.65 2.12 -11.43
CA GLY A 122 -13.80 3.00 -11.71
C GLY A 122 -15.12 2.53 -11.12
N ALA A 123 -15.27 1.23 -10.82
CA ALA A 123 -16.49 0.66 -10.25
C ALA A 123 -16.68 0.98 -8.75
N ARG A 124 -15.62 1.39 -8.04
CA ARG A 124 -15.66 1.75 -6.62
C ARG A 124 -16.23 0.65 -5.72
N CYS A 125 -15.77 -0.60 -5.89
CA CYS A 125 -16.21 -1.75 -5.14
C CYS A 125 -15.07 -2.41 -4.38
N GLY A 126 -15.35 -2.78 -3.15
CA GLY A 126 -14.53 -3.59 -2.26
C GLY A 126 -15.43 -4.36 -1.30
N TYR A 127 -14.83 -5.22 -0.52
CA TYR A 127 -15.54 -6.01 0.48
C TYR A 127 -14.66 -6.20 1.72
N VAL A 128 -15.31 -6.57 2.81
CA VAL A 128 -14.64 -6.93 4.06
C VAL A 128 -15.09 -8.31 4.48
N ILE A 129 -14.17 -9.09 5.02
CA ILE A 129 -14.43 -10.39 5.65
C ILE A 129 -14.15 -10.23 7.14
N ALA A 130 -15.12 -10.60 7.97
CA ALA A 130 -15.02 -10.47 9.44
C ALA A 130 -16.00 -11.42 10.13
N ALA A 131 -15.96 -11.50 11.45
CA ALA A 131 -16.95 -12.19 12.26
C ALA A 131 -18.38 -11.62 12.01
N PRO A 132 -19.44 -12.45 12.08
CA PRO A 132 -20.82 -12.02 11.75
C PRO A 132 -21.27 -10.78 12.50
N ASP A 133 -21.00 -10.68 13.80
CA ASP A 133 -21.39 -9.53 14.64
C ASP A 133 -20.74 -8.23 14.16
N VAL A 134 -19.52 -8.30 13.66
CA VAL A 134 -18.80 -7.14 13.11
C VAL A 134 -19.42 -6.75 11.77
N VAL A 135 -19.75 -7.73 10.92
CA VAL A 135 -20.42 -7.49 9.64
C VAL A 135 -21.79 -6.85 9.85
N ASP A 136 -22.57 -7.34 10.82
CA ASP A 136 -23.89 -6.78 11.16
C ASP A 136 -23.78 -5.33 11.65
N ALA A 137 -22.77 -5.03 12.48
CA ALA A 137 -22.52 -3.65 12.94
C ALA A 137 -22.16 -2.71 11.78
N LEU A 138 -21.33 -3.17 10.84
CA LEU A 138 -20.99 -2.41 9.63
C LEU A 138 -22.21 -2.23 8.72
N ALA A 139 -23.03 -3.26 8.55
CA ALA A 139 -24.24 -3.22 7.74
C ALA A 139 -25.27 -2.21 8.31
N ALA A 140 -25.36 -2.07 9.64
CA ALA A 140 -26.28 -1.14 10.29
C ALA A 140 -25.96 0.34 10.03
N VAL A 141 -24.70 0.68 9.73
CA VAL A 141 -24.25 2.07 9.48
C VAL A 141 -23.94 2.34 8.01
N ARG A 142 -23.93 1.31 7.17
CA ARG A 142 -23.64 1.43 5.74
C ARG A 142 -24.77 2.18 5.03
N GLN A 143 -24.40 3.02 4.06
CA GLN A 143 -25.36 3.62 3.14
C GLN A 143 -26.15 2.53 2.39
N ILE A 144 -27.47 2.67 2.34
CA ILE A 144 -28.39 1.66 1.74
C ILE A 144 -28.09 1.44 0.26
N TYR A 145 -27.76 2.49 -0.50
CA TYR A 145 -27.49 2.44 -1.94
C TYR A 145 -26.01 2.68 -2.28
N SER A 146 -25.08 2.18 -1.45
CA SER A 146 -23.65 2.43 -1.59
C SER A 146 -23.03 1.83 -2.87
N VAL A 147 -23.61 0.75 -3.42
CA VAL A 147 -23.14 0.08 -4.63
C VAL A 147 -24.28 0.01 -5.64
N ASN A 148 -24.10 0.66 -6.79
CA ASN A 148 -25.09 0.66 -7.86
C ASN A 148 -25.18 -0.70 -8.57
N VAL A 149 -26.28 -0.95 -9.31
CA VAL A 149 -26.57 -2.24 -9.94
C VAL A 149 -25.52 -2.66 -10.98
N LEU A 150 -24.94 -1.71 -11.73
CA LEU A 150 -23.92 -2.03 -12.74
C LEU A 150 -22.62 -2.47 -12.07
N THR A 151 -22.24 -1.78 -10.98
CA THR A 151 -21.09 -2.18 -10.17
C THR A 151 -21.29 -3.55 -9.54
N GLN A 152 -22.49 -3.86 -9.03
CA GLN A 152 -22.80 -5.18 -8.46
C GLN A 152 -22.65 -6.28 -9.52
N ALA A 153 -23.20 -6.08 -10.73
CA ALA A 153 -23.08 -7.03 -11.82
C ALA A 153 -21.60 -7.22 -12.25
N ALA A 154 -20.85 -6.13 -12.41
CA ALA A 154 -19.43 -6.19 -12.77
C ALA A 154 -18.59 -6.90 -11.69
N ALA A 155 -18.86 -6.60 -10.41
CA ALA A 155 -18.17 -7.22 -9.27
C ALA A 155 -18.44 -8.75 -9.22
N LEU A 156 -19.70 -9.16 -9.42
CA LEU A 156 -20.08 -10.58 -9.44
C LEU A 156 -19.33 -11.33 -10.53
N VAL A 157 -19.36 -10.82 -11.76
CA VAL A 157 -18.63 -11.43 -12.90
C VAL A 157 -17.12 -11.48 -12.62
N ALA A 158 -16.54 -10.40 -12.10
CA ALA A 158 -15.11 -10.39 -11.79
C ALA A 158 -14.70 -11.45 -10.77
N VAL A 159 -15.52 -11.67 -9.74
CA VAL A 159 -15.26 -12.70 -8.71
C VAL A 159 -15.51 -14.11 -9.28
N GLU A 160 -16.54 -14.32 -10.08
CA GLU A 160 -16.80 -15.60 -10.74
C GLU A 160 -15.70 -15.98 -11.75
N CYS A 161 -15.15 -14.99 -12.45
CA CYS A 161 -14.07 -15.15 -13.42
C CYS A 161 -12.68 -14.86 -12.85
N ARG A 162 -12.48 -14.91 -11.52
CA ARG A 162 -11.21 -14.50 -10.89
C ARG A 162 -9.98 -15.20 -11.43
N GLU A 163 -10.12 -16.44 -11.88
CA GLU A 163 -9.01 -17.21 -12.46
C GLU A 163 -8.48 -16.59 -13.78
N GLU A 164 -9.30 -15.84 -14.50
CA GLU A 164 -8.88 -15.15 -15.72
C GLU A 164 -7.91 -14.00 -15.46
N PHE A 165 -7.87 -13.45 -14.23
CA PHE A 165 -6.94 -12.42 -13.81
C PHE A 165 -5.59 -12.98 -13.35
N SER A 166 -5.52 -14.27 -12.99
CA SER A 166 -4.31 -14.91 -12.47
C SER A 166 -3.09 -14.78 -13.38
N PRO A 167 -3.18 -14.93 -14.72
CA PRO A 167 -2.04 -14.73 -15.60
C PRO A 167 -1.49 -13.29 -15.56
N VAL A 168 -2.37 -12.31 -15.48
CA VAL A 168 -1.98 -10.88 -15.40
C VAL A 168 -1.32 -10.59 -14.06
N VAL A 169 -1.85 -11.11 -12.95
CA VAL A 169 -1.23 -11.00 -11.62
C VAL A 169 0.16 -11.64 -11.61
N ALA A 170 0.31 -12.83 -12.21
CA ALA A 170 1.61 -13.50 -12.31
C ALA A 170 2.62 -12.68 -13.14
N GLN A 171 2.18 -12.08 -14.25
CA GLN A 171 3.04 -11.18 -15.03
C GLN A 171 3.45 -9.95 -14.24
N ILE A 172 2.54 -9.32 -13.50
CA ILE A 172 2.84 -8.17 -12.65
C ILE A 172 3.85 -8.55 -11.57
N ARG A 173 3.74 -9.71 -10.93
CA ARG A 173 4.71 -10.20 -9.95
C ARG A 173 6.10 -10.39 -10.58
N ALA A 174 6.18 -11.01 -11.75
CA ALA A 174 7.45 -11.20 -12.47
C ALA A 174 8.10 -9.85 -12.85
N GLU A 175 7.30 -8.94 -13.42
CA GLU A 175 7.75 -7.60 -13.79
C GLU A 175 8.12 -6.74 -12.57
N ARG A 176 7.43 -6.88 -11.44
CA ARG A 176 7.82 -6.25 -10.17
C ARG A 176 9.22 -6.65 -9.74
N THR A 177 9.52 -7.94 -9.78
CA THR A 177 10.85 -8.45 -9.43
C THR A 177 11.91 -7.89 -10.36
N ARG A 178 11.67 -7.93 -11.68
CA ARG A 178 12.57 -7.36 -12.69
C ARG A 178 12.78 -5.85 -12.48
N LEU A 179 11.71 -5.12 -12.24
CA LEU A 179 11.75 -3.67 -11.98
C LEU A 179 12.57 -3.35 -10.72
N PHE A 180 12.29 -4.02 -9.61
CA PHE A 180 13.02 -3.87 -8.36
C PHE A 180 14.52 -4.13 -8.53
N GLU A 181 14.90 -5.25 -9.17
CA GLU A 181 16.30 -5.59 -9.40
C GLU A 181 17.02 -4.57 -10.29
N ALA A 182 16.35 -4.08 -11.35
CA ALA A 182 16.94 -3.09 -12.24
C ALA A 182 17.11 -1.74 -11.53
N LEU A 183 16.11 -1.26 -10.82
CA LEU A 183 16.15 -0.01 -10.06
C LEU A 183 17.21 -0.04 -8.95
N SER A 184 17.40 -1.19 -8.30
CA SER A 184 18.42 -1.38 -7.26
C SER A 184 19.85 -1.31 -7.77
N ARG A 185 20.07 -1.43 -9.08
CA ARG A 185 21.41 -1.32 -9.72
C ARG A 185 21.75 0.10 -10.16
N ILE A 186 20.79 1.02 -10.14
CA ILE A 186 21.03 2.42 -10.54
C ILE A 186 21.74 3.13 -9.39
N GLU A 187 22.93 3.65 -9.64
CA GLU A 187 23.69 4.44 -8.66
C GLU A 187 22.87 5.67 -8.24
N GLY A 188 22.80 5.97 -6.95
CA GLY A 188 21.99 7.06 -6.41
C GLY A 188 20.49 6.71 -6.21
N VAL A 189 20.07 5.50 -6.53
CA VAL A 189 18.71 5.01 -6.29
C VAL A 189 18.73 3.91 -5.23
N ARG A 190 17.90 4.07 -4.22
CA ARG A 190 17.58 3.00 -3.27
C ARG A 190 16.17 2.51 -3.53
N ALA A 191 15.99 1.23 -3.80
CA ALA A 191 14.70 0.58 -3.97
C ALA A 191 14.38 -0.32 -2.77
N TRP A 192 13.09 -0.50 -2.47
CA TRP A 192 12.63 -1.44 -1.45
C TRP A 192 11.86 -2.60 -2.10
N PRO A 193 12.03 -3.84 -1.57
CA PRO A 193 11.21 -4.98 -1.98
C PRO A 193 9.72 -4.67 -1.78
N SER A 194 8.88 -5.16 -2.67
CA SER A 194 7.45 -4.91 -2.63
C SER A 194 6.67 -6.17 -2.93
N GLU A 195 5.53 -6.32 -2.25
CA GLU A 195 4.51 -7.32 -2.52
C GLU A 195 3.24 -6.71 -3.16
N GLY A 196 3.26 -5.40 -3.45
CA GLY A 196 2.21 -4.72 -4.22
C GLY A 196 2.46 -4.76 -5.72
N ASN A 197 1.68 -3.99 -6.49
CA ASN A 197 1.90 -3.78 -7.93
C ASN A 197 2.73 -2.51 -8.20
N PHE A 198 3.67 -2.19 -7.33
CA PHE A 198 4.54 -1.01 -7.41
C PHE A 198 5.86 -1.27 -6.69
N VAL A 199 6.84 -0.41 -6.91
CA VAL A 199 8.12 -0.37 -6.19
C VAL A 199 8.31 1.05 -5.65
N LEU A 200 8.69 1.18 -4.38
CA LEU A 200 9.13 2.44 -3.79
C LEU A 200 10.63 2.61 -4.03
N VAL A 201 11.02 3.80 -4.45
CA VAL A 201 12.42 4.18 -4.60
C VAL A 201 12.70 5.50 -3.91
N ARG A 202 13.94 5.71 -3.46
CA ARG A 202 14.45 7.01 -3.01
C ARG A 202 15.61 7.43 -3.91
N THR A 203 15.61 8.68 -4.32
CA THR A 203 16.69 9.29 -5.08
C THR A 203 16.77 10.78 -4.77
N ALA A 204 17.96 11.36 -4.81
CA ALA A 204 18.11 12.80 -4.57
C ALA A 204 17.23 13.60 -5.54
N ARG A 205 16.63 14.68 -5.02
CA ARG A 205 15.74 15.59 -5.78
C ARG A 205 14.57 14.87 -6.48
N ALA A 206 13.98 13.88 -5.84
CA ALA A 206 12.94 13.03 -6.41
C ALA A 206 11.79 13.81 -7.06
N SER A 207 11.35 14.92 -6.47
CA SER A 207 10.31 15.77 -7.09
C SER A 207 10.74 16.33 -8.44
N ARG A 208 11.99 16.78 -8.58
CA ARG A 208 12.55 17.26 -9.86
C ARG A 208 12.72 16.12 -10.86
N VAL A 209 13.21 14.96 -10.42
CA VAL A 209 13.30 13.77 -11.26
C VAL A 209 11.91 13.38 -11.76
N ARG A 210 10.89 13.40 -10.91
CA ARG A 210 9.49 13.14 -11.31
C ARG A 210 8.96 14.14 -12.34
N GLU A 211 9.29 15.43 -12.21
CA GLU A 211 8.90 16.45 -13.18
C GLU A 211 9.55 16.18 -14.53
N ARG A 212 10.85 15.89 -14.55
CA ARG A 212 11.59 15.55 -15.78
C ARG A 212 11.10 14.24 -16.42
N LEU A 213 10.79 13.21 -15.64
CA LEU A 213 10.15 11.98 -16.16
C LEU A 213 8.86 12.31 -16.91
N ARG A 214 8.02 13.20 -16.36
CA ARG A 214 6.78 13.63 -17.00
C ARG A 214 7.04 14.44 -18.28
N ASP A 215 7.91 15.44 -18.21
CA ASP A 215 8.04 16.47 -19.25
C ASP A 215 8.94 16.04 -20.41
N GLU A 216 10.00 15.24 -20.14
CA GLU A 216 10.97 14.80 -21.14
C GLU A 216 10.64 13.40 -21.69
N TYR A 217 10.04 12.52 -20.86
CA TYR A 217 9.81 11.12 -21.21
C TYR A 217 8.33 10.71 -21.25
N SER A 218 7.40 11.62 -20.90
CA SER A 218 5.96 11.32 -20.78
C SER A 218 5.64 10.19 -19.79
N ILE A 219 6.47 10.01 -18.76
CA ILE A 219 6.32 8.99 -17.72
C ILE A 219 5.79 9.61 -16.43
N LEU A 220 4.66 9.10 -15.93
CA LEU A 220 4.04 9.55 -14.69
C LEU A 220 4.30 8.56 -13.56
N VAL A 221 5.06 8.99 -12.55
CA VAL A 221 5.24 8.27 -11.29
C VAL A 221 4.66 9.06 -10.12
N ARG A 222 4.39 8.41 -9.01
CA ARG A 222 3.83 9.08 -7.83
C ARG A 222 4.95 9.62 -6.95
N ASP A 223 4.94 10.93 -6.74
CA ASP A 223 5.80 11.62 -5.77
C ASP A 223 5.22 11.49 -4.36
N PHE A 224 6.04 11.08 -3.41
CA PHE A 224 5.73 11.03 -1.99
C PHE A 224 6.65 11.92 -1.15
N SER A 225 7.55 12.70 -1.77
CA SER A 225 8.55 13.52 -1.08
C SER A 225 7.96 14.51 -0.09
N TYR A 226 6.68 14.88 -0.28
CA TYR A 226 5.95 15.77 0.62
C TYR A 226 5.44 15.07 1.89
N ALA A 227 5.39 13.74 1.89
CA ALA A 227 4.82 12.99 3.00
C ALA A 227 5.87 12.74 4.10
N PRO A 228 5.51 12.88 5.38
CA PRO A 228 6.42 12.61 6.48
C PRO A 228 7.01 11.20 6.40
N GLY A 229 8.33 11.09 6.58
CA GLY A 229 9.07 9.82 6.50
C GLY A 229 9.40 9.35 5.08
N LEU A 230 8.91 10.03 4.03
CA LEU A 230 9.08 9.66 2.62
C LEU A 230 9.84 10.73 1.82
N ALA A 231 10.70 11.52 2.48
CA ALA A 231 11.54 12.48 1.76
C ALA A 231 12.27 11.80 0.60
N ASP A 232 12.25 12.46 -0.55
CA ASP A 232 12.88 11.98 -1.79
C ASP A 232 12.42 10.61 -2.28
N CYS A 233 11.17 10.22 -1.98
CA CYS A 233 10.61 8.94 -2.39
C CYS A 233 9.63 9.09 -3.57
N LEU A 234 9.79 8.21 -4.55
CA LEU A 234 8.87 8.01 -5.67
C LEU A 234 8.30 6.58 -5.61
N ARG A 235 7.02 6.42 -5.92
CA ARG A 235 6.41 5.11 -6.13
C ARG A 235 6.17 4.89 -7.62
N ILE A 236 6.78 3.83 -8.14
CA ILE A 236 6.69 3.42 -9.54
C ILE A 236 5.72 2.25 -9.63
N THR A 237 4.61 2.41 -10.34
CA THR A 237 3.66 1.32 -10.59
C THR A 237 4.24 0.37 -11.62
N VAL A 238 4.08 -0.93 -11.41
CA VAL A 238 4.50 -1.95 -12.37
C VAL A 238 3.60 -1.87 -13.61
N GLY A 239 4.20 -1.62 -14.75
CA GLY A 239 3.57 -1.57 -16.07
C GLY A 239 3.86 -2.81 -16.91
N THR A 240 3.71 -2.68 -18.23
CA THR A 240 4.17 -3.68 -19.20
C THR A 240 5.70 -3.79 -19.19
N PRO A 241 6.28 -4.86 -19.77
CA PRO A 241 7.74 -4.96 -19.92
C PRO A 241 8.38 -3.75 -20.61
N GLU A 242 7.70 -3.20 -21.62
CA GLU A 242 8.14 -2.02 -22.37
C GLU A 242 8.09 -0.74 -21.52
N GLU A 243 6.99 -0.52 -20.80
CA GLU A 243 6.83 0.63 -19.89
C GLU A 243 7.83 0.57 -18.74
N ASN A 244 8.06 -0.62 -18.15
CA ASN A 244 9.06 -0.80 -17.11
C ASN A 244 10.49 -0.59 -17.65
N GLY A 245 10.78 -1.02 -18.88
CA GLY A 245 12.04 -0.72 -19.55
C GLY A 245 12.25 0.80 -19.71
N ALA A 246 11.25 1.49 -20.23
CA ALA A 246 11.30 2.94 -20.44
C ALA A 246 11.54 3.72 -19.13
N VAL A 247 10.88 3.35 -18.03
CA VAL A 247 11.09 4.04 -16.74
C VAL A 247 12.46 3.75 -16.14
N ILE A 248 13.00 2.53 -16.30
CA ILE A 248 14.34 2.19 -15.83
C ILE A 248 15.39 3.04 -16.56
N ASP A 249 15.33 3.08 -17.90
CA ASP A 249 16.29 3.82 -18.72
C ASP A 249 16.21 5.33 -18.45
N ALA A 250 15.00 5.88 -18.39
CA ALA A 250 14.78 7.30 -18.11
C ALA A 250 15.25 7.69 -16.69
N LEU A 251 14.95 6.88 -15.68
CA LEU A 251 15.38 7.16 -14.30
C LEU A 251 16.90 7.11 -14.18
N ALA A 252 17.55 6.13 -14.79
CA ALA A 252 19.02 6.01 -14.78
C ALA A 252 19.68 7.26 -15.40
N ALA A 253 19.19 7.72 -16.56
CA ALA A 253 19.70 8.90 -17.21
C ALA A 253 19.52 10.18 -16.35
N LEU A 254 18.32 10.36 -15.79
CA LEU A 254 17.98 11.54 -14.99
C LEU A 254 18.77 11.62 -13.68
N VAL A 255 18.94 10.48 -12.99
CA VAL A 255 19.70 10.46 -11.73
C VAL A 255 21.19 10.75 -11.99
N ALA A 256 21.76 10.22 -13.07
CA ALA A 256 23.13 10.54 -13.47
C ALA A 256 23.31 12.03 -13.80
N ASP A 257 22.37 12.64 -14.54
CA ASP A 257 22.39 14.07 -14.84
C ASP A 257 22.29 14.95 -13.60
N GLU A 258 21.43 14.60 -12.64
CA GLU A 258 21.29 15.35 -11.38
C GLU A 258 22.55 15.26 -10.51
N ALA A 259 23.22 14.09 -10.48
CA ALA A 259 24.50 13.92 -9.77
C ALA A 259 25.61 14.77 -10.41
N ALA A 260 25.74 14.76 -11.74
CA ALA A 260 26.71 15.58 -12.45
C ALA A 260 26.50 17.09 -12.24
N ALA A 261 25.24 17.53 -12.16
CA ALA A 261 24.90 18.93 -11.89
C ALA A 261 25.28 19.39 -10.47
N GLU A 262 25.27 18.49 -9.49
CA GLU A 262 25.74 18.77 -8.12
C GLU A 262 27.25 18.94 -8.04
N GLU A 263 27.99 18.06 -8.71
CA GLU A 263 29.47 18.14 -8.73
C GLU A 263 29.96 19.41 -9.47
N GLY A 264 29.28 19.80 -10.54
CA GLY A 264 29.61 20.99 -11.30
C GLY A 264 29.33 22.32 -10.55
N GLY A 265 28.25 22.36 -9.75
CA GLY A 265 27.86 23.54 -8.96
C GLY A 265 28.63 23.73 -7.66
N ALA A 266 29.38 22.74 -7.19
CA ALA A 266 30.23 22.84 -6.01
C ALA A 266 31.63 23.42 -6.29
N ASN A 267 31.99 23.65 -7.56
CA ASN A 267 33.28 24.17 -8.00
C ASN A 267 33.28 25.64 -8.45
N ASP A 268 32.14 26.31 -8.41
CA ASP A 268 31.97 27.75 -8.64
C ASP A 268 31.72 28.50 -7.29
#